data_111ba5fdd9928759c3302438285a0420
#
_entry.id   111ba5fdd9928759c3302438285a0420
#
_cell.length_a   1.000
_cell.length_b   1.000
_cell.length_c   1.000
_cell.angle_alpha   90.00
_cell.angle_beta   90.00
_cell.angle_gamma   90.00
#
_symmetry.space_group_name_H-M   'P 1'
#
loop_
_entity.id
_entity.type
_entity.pdbx_description
1 polymer ?
#
loop_
_entity_poly.entity_id
_entity_poly.type
_entity_poly.pdbx_seq_one_letter_code
_entity_poly.pdbx_strand_id
1 'polypeptide(L)'
;MKGAARVLRIGRVLLRYRLDDLLDDTPAERWLRLMRPFVPRASRAIAAQSRGTRLRLALQELGPIFVKFGQILSTRRDLVPSDVAEELSLLQDSVAPFDGAQAQAIVEQQLGRSVAEAFERFEVEPLASASIAQVHAATLAGGREVVVKVLRPGIERQIAADVSLLAAIAALVDRTHPAADKIRPREIVAEIRGTLAAELDLQREGANASVIRRHWSSTGWQDSPDLYVPEVIWSHTAERVLTLERVHGIPSDDIAALDAAGIDRKALAAKGVRVFYTQVFRDNFFHADAHAGNIWVDAQRRDDPRFIAIDFGIVGQLSGEDQYFLAENFMAIFNRDYRRIAELHVQAGWMPAHIRIDELEAAARAVCEPYFTRPLSEISLAEVLIKLFRTAQRYELTLQPQLILLQKTLLNIEGVGRLLDPQLDIWAVARPVLERILAERYSPQRLASEFRKRLPELVTHAPEMPRLLHAWLTQQVEGRHELRMRSKDLAELASVARGGQRRMVSAILGTGLLVAAAVLYGLQAGGPLLWTIPAPAWIAGLGGLWALLAAWPRTR
;
A
#
# COMPACT_ATOMS: atom_id res chain seq x y z
N MET A 1 -16.62 -16.65 21.42
CA MET A 1 -17.98 -16.19 21.09
C MET A 1 -18.01 -14.90 20.24
N LYS A 2 -17.14 -13.88 20.49
CA LYS A 2 -17.15 -12.62 19.71
C LYS A 2 -16.80 -12.78 18.21
N GLY A 3 -15.95 -13.74 17.84
CA GLY A 3 -15.57 -14.00 16.44
C GLY A 3 -16.71 -14.58 15.58
N ALA A 4 -17.48 -15.53 16.11
CA ALA A 4 -18.60 -16.12 15.37
C ALA A 4 -19.72 -15.11 15.05
N ALA A 5 -20.04 -14.23 16.01
CA ALA A 5 -21.01 -13.16 15.80
C ALA A 5 -20.56 -12.16 14.73
N ARG A 6 -19.23 -11.89 14.63
CA ARG A 6 -18.65 -11.00 13.61
C ARG A 6 -18.73 -11.63 12.21
N VAL A 7 -18.39 -12.92 12.09
CA VAL A 7 -18.53 -13.68 10.82
C VAL A 7 -19.98 -13.69 10.35
N LEU A 8 -20.94 -13.94 11.26
CA LEU A 8 -22.37 -13.89 10.95
C LEU A 8 -22.82 -12.51 10.46
N ARG A 9 -22.32 -11.43 11.11
CA ARG A 9 -22.62 -10.06 10.69
C ARG A 9 -22.12 -9.79 9.26
N ILE A 10 -20.87 -10.16 8.96
CA ILE A 10 -20.30 -9.99 7.62
C ILE A 10 -21.08 -10.79 6.58
N GLY A 11 -21.34 -12.07 6.84
CA GLY A 11 -22.15 -12.90 5.95
C GLY A 11 -23.53 -12.30 5.67
N ARG A 12 -24.18 -11.75 6.72
CA ARG A 12 -25.48 -11.07 6.59
C ARG A 12 -25.37 -9.80 5.71
N VAL A 13 -24.33 -9.00 5.87
CA VAL A 13 -24.10 -7.79 5.08
C VAL A 13 -23.83 -8.16 3.62
N LEU A 14 -22.95 -9.13 3.36
CA LEU A 14 -22.66 -9.60 2.00
C LEU A 14 -23.94 -10.07 1.28
N LEU A 15 -24.77 -10.86 1.95
CA LEU A 15 -26.06 -11.32 1.39
C LEU A 15 -27.05 -10.15 1.19
N ARG A 16 -27.09 -9.19 2.12
CA ARG A 16 -27.96 -8.01 2.03
C ARG A 16 -27.63 -7.15 0.82
N TYR A 17 -26.35 -7.01 0.48
CA TYR A 17 -25.89 -6.22 -0.66
C TYR A 17 -25.69 -7.07 -1.93
N ARG A 18 -26.10 -8.34 -1.93
CA ARG A 18 -25.94 -9.27 -3.05
C ARG A 18 -24.50 -9.34 -3.57
N LEU A 19 -23.58 -9.49 -2.64
CA LEU A 19 -22.15 -9.67 -2.92
C LEU A 19 -21.72 -11.14 -2.78
N ASP A 20 -22.70 -12.05 -2.69
CA ASP A 20 -22.49 -13.49 -2.67
C ASP A 20 -21.90 -14.01 -4.01
N ASP A 21 -22.14 -13.31 -5.12
CA ASP A 21 -21.51 -13.53 -6.42
C ASP A 21 -19.97 -13.34 -6.42
N LEU A 22 -19.41 -12.64 -5.42
CA LEU A 22 -17.96 -12.53 -5.21
C LEU A 22 -17.33 -13.82 -4.69
N LEU A 23 -18.13 -14.73 -4.19
CA LEU A 23 -17.73 -15.99 -3.57
C LEU A 23 -18.21 -17.21 -4.37
N ASP A 24 -18.69 -16.99 -5.60
CA ASP A 24 -19.06 -18.08 -6.51
C ASP A 24 -17.86 -19.02 -6.67
N ASP A 25 -18.15 -20.32 -6.76
CA ASP A 25 -17.16 -21.40 -6.83
C ASP A 25 -16.31 -21.61 -5.56
N THR A 26 -16.65 -20.96 -4.43
CA THR A 26 -15.97 -21.18 -3.15
C THR A 26 -16.84 -22.02 -2.19
N PRO A 27 -16.25 -22.74 -1.21
CA PRO A 27 -17.01 -23.42 -0.15
C PRO A 27 -17.89 -22.46 0.67
N ALA A 28 -17.54 -21.17 0.74
CA ALA A 28 -18.31 -20.15 1.42
C ALA A 28 -19.66 -19.87 0.75
N GLU A 29 -19.77 -20.08 -0.56
CA GLU A 29 -21.02 -19.93 -1.31
C GLU A 29 -22.12 -20.87 -0.77
N ARG A 30 -21.79 -22.15 -0.52
CA ARG A 30 -22.75 -23.13 0.01
C ARG A 30 -23.28 -22.70 1.38
N TRP A 31 -22.40 -22.17 2.23
CA TRP A 31 -22.78 -21.67 3.55
C TRP A 31 -23.64 -20.41 3.45
N LEU A 32 -23.31 -19.47 2.57
CA LEU A 32 -24.09 -18.27 2.33
C LEU A 32 -25.48 -18.60 1.73
N ARG A 33 -25.57 -19.56 0.82
CA ARG A 33 -26.87 -20.04 0.28
C ARG A 33 -27.78 -20.58 1.38
N LEU A 34 -27.23 -21.29 2.38
CA LEU A 34 -27.97 -21.78 3.55
C LEU A 34 -28.48 -20.63 4.43
N MET A 35 -27.73 -19.55 4.51
CA MET A 35 -28.10 -18.35 5.28
C MET A 35 -29.11 -17.43 4.55
N ARG A 36 -29.27 -17.55 3.23
CA ARG A 36 -30.16 -16.71 2.40
C ARG A 36 -31.60 -16.60 2.93
N PRO A 37 -32.26 -17.67 3.40
CA PRO A 37 -33.63 -17.57 3.91
C PRO A 37 -33.76 -16.72 5.17
N PHE A 38 -32.67 -16.56 5.94
CA PHE A 38 -32.63 -15.84 7.23
C PHE A 38 -32.19 -14.37 7.11
N VAL A 39 -31.88 -13.91 5.89
CA VAL A 39 -31.45 -12.53 5.65
C VAL A 39 -32.53 -11.78 4.88
N PRO A 40 -32.95 -10.59 5.34
CA PRO A 40 -33.89 -9.76 4.60
C PRO A 40 -33.41 -9.55 3.15
N ARG A 41 -34.31 -9.72 2.19
CA ARG A 41 -33.98 -9.48 0.78
C ARG A 41 -33.51 -8.04 0.59
N ALA A 42 -32.46 -7.86 -0.20
CA ALA A 42 -32.03 -6.55 -0.64
C ALA A 42 -33.20 -5.76 -1.21
N SER A 43 -33.32 -4.47 -0.89
CA SER A 43 -34.33 -3.63 -1.54
C SER A 43 -34.08 -3.63 -3.06
N ARG A 44 -35.15 -3.47 -3.85
CA ARG A 44 -35.03 -3.36 -5.31
C ARG A 44 -34.06 -2.25 -5.72
N ALA A 45 -34.01 -1.16 -4.94
CA ALA A 45 -33.10 -0.03 -5.14
C ALA A 45 -31.61 -0.44 -5.01
N ILE A 46 -31.26 -1.25 -4.01
CA ILE A 46 -29.88 -1.78 -3.83
C ILE A 46 -29.54 -2.77 -4.96
N ALA A 47 -30.50 -3.63 -5.33
CA ALA A 47 -30.28 -4.64 -6.38
C ALA A 47 -30.03 -4.03 -7.77
N ALA A 48 -30.55 -2.83 -8.02
CA ALA A 48 -30.37 -2.10 -9.28
C ALA A 48 -29.05 -1.34 -9.38
N GLN A 49 -28.29 -1.22 -8.27
CA GLN A 49 -27.02 -0.49 -8.24
C GLN A 49 -25.86 -1.33 -8.81
N SER A 50 -24.80 -0.63 -9.24
CA SER A 50 -23.59 -1.28 -9.72
C SER A 50 -22.96 -2.17 -8.64
N ARG A 51 -22.13 -3.13 -9.04
CA ARG A 51 -21.40 -4.00 -8.11
C ARG A 51 -20.47 -3.19 -7.20
N GLY A 52 -19.80 -2.17 -7.76
CA GLY A 52 -18.92 -1.27 -7.00
C GLY A 52 -19.69 -0.50 -5.93
N THR A 53 -20.83 0.10 -6.28
CA THR A 53 -21.70 0.83 -5.34
C THR A 53 -22.20 -0.07 -4.21
N ARG A 54 -22.63 -1.30 -4.52
CA ARG A 54 -23.05 -2.28 -3.52
C ARG A 54 -21.92 -2.66 -2.56
N LEU A 55 -20.71 -2.84 -3.09
CA LEU A 55 -19.52 -3.12 -2.26
C LEU A 55 -19.19 -1.94 -1.35
N ARG A 56 -19.19 -0.71 -1.87
CA ARG A 56 -18.96 0.51 -1.08
C ARG A 56 -19.94 0.61 0.08
N LEU A 57 -21.24 0.45 -0.17
CA LEU A 57 -22.27 0.51 0.88
C LEU A 57 -22.12 -0.62 1.92
N ALA A 58 -21.74 -1.81 1.49
CA ALA A 58 -21.48 -2.93 2.40
C ALA A 58 -20.29 -2.64 3.32
N LEU A 59 -19.20 -2.08 2.80
CA LEU A 59 -18.02 -1.70 3.59
C LEU A 59 -18.34 -0.60 4.60
N GLN A 60 -19.16 0.38 4.22
CA GLN A 60 -19.66 1.42 5.13
C GLN A 60 -20.51 0.83 6.28
N GLU A 61 -21.42 -0.12 5.99
CA GLU A 61 -22.23 -0.79 7.01
C GLU A 61 -21.38 -1.69 7.95
N LEU A 62 -20.29 -2.28 7.44
CA LEU A 62 -19.38 -3.09 8.24
C LEU A 62 -18.55 -2.27 9.22
N GLY A 63 -18.33 -1.00 8.90
CA GLY A 63 -17.71 -0.02 9.81
C GLY A 63 -16.32 0.47 9.39
N PRO A 64 -15.68 1.32 10.22
CA PRO A 64 -14.52 2.14 9.84
C PRO A 64 -13.34 1.34 9.26
N ILE A 65 -13.05 0.18 9.80
CA ILE A 65 -11.93 -0.66 9.36
C ILE A 65 -12.16 -1.21 7.95
N PHE A 66 -13.43 -1.56 7.63
CA PHE A 66 -13.78 -2.00 6.28
C PHE A 66 -13.85 -0.83 5.29
N VAL A 67 -14.19 0.37 5.76
CA VAL A 67 -14.05 1.61 4.97
C VAL A 67 -12.58 1.82 4.59
N LYS A 68 -11.66 1.75 5.56
CA LYS A 68 -10.22 1.89 5.31
C LYS A 68 -9.68 0.76 4.41
N PHE A 69 -10.15 -0.47 4.61
CA PHE A 69 -9.88 -1.58 3.70
C PHE A 69 -10.29 -1.26 2.26
N GLY A 70 -11.50 -0.73 2.06
CA GLY A 70 -11.99 -0.31 0.76
C GLY A 70 -11.17 0.82 0.15
N GLN A 71 -10.75 1.79 0.94
CA GLN A 71 -9.86 2.88 0.51
C GLN A 71 -8.50 2.35 0.04
N ILE A 72 -7.89 1.41 0.77
CA ILE A 72 -6.66 0.75 0.35
C ILE A 72 -6.89 -0.03 -0.96
N LEU A 73 -7.98 -0.79 -1.08
CA LEU A 73 -8.32 -1.50 -2.32
C LEU A 73 -8.56 -0.55 -3.50
N SER A 74 -9.12 0.63 -3.29
CA SER A 74 -9.35 1.61 -4.36
C SER A 74 -8.05 2.07 -5.03
N THR A 75 -6.94 2.03 -4.30
CA THR A 75 -5.61 2.37 -4.82
C THR A 75 -4.96 1.23 -5.62
N ARG A 76 -5.43 0.00 -5.40
CA ARG A 76 -4.89 -1.22 -6.01
C ARG A 76 -5.69 -1.57 -7.28
N ARG A 77 -5.57 -0.73 -8.31
CA ARG A 77 -6.24 -0.94 -9.61
C ARG A 77 -5.72 -2.16 -10.39
N ASP A 78 -4.66 -2.77 -9.91
CA ASP A 78 -4.15 -4.07 -10.36
C ASP A 78 -4.99 -5.25 -9.85
N LEU A 79 -5.72 -5.06 -8.74
CA LEU A 79 -6.48 -6.12 -8.06
C LEU A 79 -7.98 -6.02 -8.24
N VAL A 80 -8.50 -4.82 -8.45
CA VAL A 80 -9.94 -4.57 -8.61
C VAL A 80 -10.25 -3.92 -9.96
N PRO A 81 -11.41 -4.27 -10.57
CA PRO A 81 -11.89 -3.60 -11.78
C PRO A 81 -11.99 -2.07 -11.57
N SER A 82 -11.76 -1.30 -12.64
CA SER A 82 -11.70 0.16 -12.56
C SER A 82 -12.99 0.80 -12.05
N ASP A 83 -14.15 0.27 -12.44
CA ASP A 83 -15.46 0.70 -11.97
C ASP A 83 -15.67 0.47 -10.46
N VAL A 84 -15.13 -0.63 -9.93
CA VAL A 84 -15.14 -0.91 -8.49
C VAL A 84 -14.17 0.01 -7.76
N ALA A 85 -12.95 0.22 -8.29
CA ALA A 85 -11.96 1.10 -7.69
C ALA A 85 -12.46 2.56 -7.61
N GLU A 86 -13.15 3.04 -8.66
CA GLU A 86 -13.76 4.37 -8.67
C GLU A 86 -14.83 4.53 -7.59
N GLU A 87 -15.72 3.56 -7.44
CA GLU A 87 -16.72 3.58 -6.37
C GLU A 87 -16.09 3.50 -4.97
N LEU A 88 -15.06 2.66 -4.79
CA LEU A 88 -14.36 2.57 -3.50
C LEU A 88 -13.60 3.85 -3.15
N SER A 89 -13.17 4.63 -4.14
CA SER A 89 -12.51 5.91 -3.89
C SER A 89 -13.45 6.97 -3.27
N LEU A 90 -14.76 6.77 -3.38
CA LEU A 90 -15.79 7.62 -2.76
C LEU A 90 -16.02 7.31 -1.27
N LEU A 91 -15.32 6.32 -0.70
CA LEU A 91 -15.41 6.01 0.72
C LEU A 91 -14.83 7.15 1.55
N GLN A 92 -15.67 7.76 2.39
CA GLN A 92 -15.28 8.84 3.30
C GLN A 92 -15.01 8.29 4.71
N ASP A 93 -14.06 8.91 5.40
CA ASP A 93 -13.66 8.54 6.77
C ASP A 93 -14.58 9.13 7.87
N SER A 94 -15.68 9.75 7.50
CA SER A 94 -16.60 10.36 8.48
C SER A 94 -17.33 9.30 9.29
N VAL A 95 -17.08 9.29 10.59
CA VAL A 95 -17.70 8.36 11.57
C VAL A 95 -18.25 9.17 12.74
N ALA A 96 -19.37 8.75 13.32
CA ALA A 96 -19.93 9.40 14.50
C ALA A 96 -18.87 9.54 15.62
N PRO A 97 -18.78 10.68 16.29
CA PRO A 97 -17.84 10.88 17.39
C PRO A 97 -18.12 9.90 18.54
N PHE A 98 -17.06 9.56 19.27
CA PHE A 98 -17.21 8.88 20.56
C PHE A 98 -17.26 9.91 21.70
N ASP A 99 -17.63 9.46 22.89
CA ASP A 99 -17.81 10.32 24.06
C ASP A 99 -16.51 11.10 24.38
N GLY A 100 -16.62 12.44 24.43
CA GLY A 100 -15.51 13.32 24.72
C GLY A 100 -14.90 13.14 26.11
N ALA A 101 -15.67 12.67 27.11
CA ALA A 101 -15.12 12.32 28.41
C ALA A 101 -14.15 11.12 28.32
N GLN A 102 -14.42 10.17 27.41
CA GLN A 102 -13.45 9.10 27.12
C GLN A 102 -12.21 9.62 26.41
N ALA A 103 -12.34 10.66 25.55
CA ALA A 103 -11.18 11.28 24.94
C ALA A 103 -10.28 11.95 25.99
N GLN A 104 -10.87 12.69 26.94
CA GLN A 104 -10.14 13.27 28.08
C GLN A 104 -9.39 12.21 28.88
N ALA A 105 -10.07 11.13 29.25
CA ALA A 105 -9.45 10.03 30.01
C ALA A 105 -8.27 9.39 29.26
N ILE A 106 -8.34 9.25 27.92
CA ILE A 106 -7.23 8.77 27.10
C ILE A 106 -6.07 9.78 27.13
N VAL A 107 -6.36 11.08 26.98
CA VAL A 107 -5.34 12.13 27.03
C VAL A 107 -4.63 12.12 28.38
N GLU A 108 -5.35 12.07 29.51
CA GLU A 108 -4.79 12.00 30.85
C GLU A 108 -3.92 10.76 31.06
N GLN A 109 -4.42 9.60 30.64
CA GLN A 109 -3.67 8.34 30.73
C GLN A 109 -2.38 8.40 29.92
N GLN A 110 -2.40 8.98 28.72
CA GLN A 110 -1.26 9.02 27.81
C GLN A 110 -0.22 10.07 28.22
N LEU A 111 -0.66 11.22 28.74
CA LEU A 111 0.24 12.30 29.16
C LEU A 111 0.70 12.14 30.64
N GLY A 112 0.07 11.25 31.41
CA GLY A 112 0.40 11.02 32.81
C GLY A 112 0.07 12.19 33.74
N ARG A 113 -0.81 13.10 33.32
CA ARG A 113 -1.28 14.28 34.06
C ARG A 113 -2.72 14.62 33.66
N SER A 114 -3.43 15.34 34.51
CA SER A 114 -4.81 15.73 34.22
C SER A 114 -4.88 16.68 33.01
N VAL A 115 -6.04 16.70 32.34
CA VAL A 115 -6.29 17.64 31.23
C VAL A 115 -6.14 19.10 31.70
N ALA A 116 -6.58 19.42 32.92
CA ALA A 116 -6.45 20.76 33.51
C ALA A 116 -5.01 21.19 33.79
N GLU A 117 -4.08 20.24 34.00
CA GLU A 117 -2.64 20.50 34.13
C GLU A 117 -1.94 20.59 32.76
N ALA A 118 -2.47 19.85 31.77
CA ALA A 118 -1.88 19.82 30.44
C ALA A 118 -2.29 21.02 29.58
N PHE A 119 -3.54 21.46 29.69
CA PHE A 119 -4.14 22.47 28.85
C PHE A 119 -4.84 23.53 29.70
N GLU A 120 -4.73 24.79 29.32
CA GLU A 120 -5.53 25.89 29.90
C GLU A 120 -7.03 25.71 29.58
N ARG A 121 -7.32 25.21 28.37
CA ARG A 121 -8.66 24.85 27.92
C ARG A 121 -8.60 23.63 27.03
N PHE A 122 -9.55 22.71 27.22
CA PHE A 122 -9.75 21.53 26.36
C PHE A 122 -11.24 21.42 26.03
N GLU A 123 -11.58 21.38 24.75
CA GLU A 123 -12.97 21.27 24.30
C GLU A 123 -13.38 19.81 24.22
N VAL A 124 -14.38 19.43 25.00
CA VAL A 124 -14.89 18.05 25.07
C VAL A 124 -15.60 17.66 23.78
N GLU A 125 -16.26 18.61 23.12
CA GLU A 125 -16.89 18.41 21.82
C GLU A 125 -15.80 18.40 20.73
N PRO A 126 -15.72 17.32 19.89
CA PRO A 126 -14.70 17.25 18.88
C PRO A 126 -14.98 18.17 17.68
N LEU A 127 -13.92 18.75 17.12
CA LEU A 127 -13.96 19.49 15.86
C LEU A 127 -14.25 18.59 14.65
N ALA A 128 -13.68 17.38 14.68
CA ALA A 128 -13.81 16.39 13.61
C ALA A 128 -13.71 14.98 14.16
N SER A 129 -14.30 14.03 13.44
CA SER A 129 -14.29 12.62 13.81
C SER A 129 -14.03 11.75 12.58
N ALA A 130 -12.91 11.01 12.61
CA ALA A 130 -12.48 10.11 11.56
C ALA A 130 -12.69 8.63 11.95
N SER A 131 -12.29 7.72 11.07
CA SER A 131 -12.44 6.26 11.24
C SER A 131 -11.77 5.74 12.51
N ILE A 132 -10.57 6.19 12.83
CA ILE A 132 -9.74 5.69 13.94
C ILE A 132 -9.51 6.69 15.06
N ALA A 133 -9.75 7.98 14.85
CA ALA A 133 -9.48 9.06 15.79
C ALA A 133 -10.52 10.15 15.75
N GLN A 134 -10.53 11.04 16.74
CA GLN A 134 -11.22 12.32 16.69
C GLN A 134 -10.29 13.45 17.11
N VAL A 135 -10.62 14.68 16.73
CA VAL A 135 -9.80 15.87 16.91
C VAL A 135 -10.54 16.86 17.80
N HIS A 136 -9.91 17.30 18.87
CA HIS A 136 -10.44 18.28 19.82
C HIS A 136 -9.65 19.58 19.74
N ALA A 137 -10.32 20.74 19.94
CA ALA A 137 -9.63 21.98 20.16
C ALA A 137 -9.12 22.07 21.60
N ALA A 138 -7.94 22.66 21.76
CA ALA A 138 -7.39 22.95 23.08
C ALA A 138 -6.53 24.22 23.04
N THR A 139 -6.23 24.76 24.21
CA THR A 139 -5.35 25.91 24.39
C THR A 139 -4.27 25.54 25.41
N LEU A 140 -3.02 25.77 25.07
CA LEU A 140 -1.89 25.59 25.99
C LEU A 140 -1.73 26.80 26.90
N ALA A 141 -1.00 26.62 28.01
CA ALA A 141 -0.60 27.72 28.85
C ALA A 141 0.07 28.83 28.02
N GLY A 142 -0.41 30.07 28.19
CA GLY A 142 0.03 31.21 27.38
C GLY A 142 -0.81 31.49 26.14
N GLY A 143 -1.99 30.88 26.03
CA GLY A 143 -3.00 31.21 25.02
C GLY A 143 -2.74 30.60 23.62
N ARG A 144 -1.76 29.70 23.45
CA ARG A 144 -1.48 29.05 22.17
C ARG A 144 -2.55 28.04 21.83
N GLU A 145 -3.24 28.24 20.71
CA GLU A 145 -4.25 27.31 20.21
C GLU A 145 -3.61 26.05 19.61
N VAL A 146 -4.14 24.88 19.96
CA VAL A 146 -3.72 23.57 19.45
C VAL A 146 -4.92 22.69 19.11
N VAL A 147 -4.67 21.66 18.34
CA VAL A 147 -5.61 20.56 18.11
C VAL A 147 -5.03 19.27 18.68
N VAL A 148 -5.89 18.48 19.31
CA VAL A 148 -5.52 17.23 19.97
C VAL A 148 -6.25 16.09 19.26
N LYS A 149 -5.52 15.29 18.48
CA LYS A 149 -6.01 14.08 17.81
C LYS A 149 -5.90 12.92 18.79
N VAL A 150 -7.01 12.21 19.05
CA VAL A 150 -7.11 11.15 20.05
C VAL A 150 -7.64 9.89 19.39
N LEU A 151 -6.92 8.75 19.52
CA LEU A 151 -7.36 7.45 19.00
C LEU A 151 -8.63 6.98 19.72
N ARG A 152 -9.53 6.33 18.96
CA ARG A 152 -10.75 5.75 19.50
C ARG A 152 -10.46 4.67 20.55
N PRO A 153 -11.25 4.61 21.64
CA PRO A 153 -11.06 3.59 22.66
C PRO A 153 -11.26 2.18 22.09
N GLY A 154 -10.28 1.30 22.34
CA GLY A 154 -10.36 -0.12 21.95
C GLY A 154 -10.23 -0.40 20.45
N ILE A 155 -9.84 0.58 19.64
CA ILE A 155 -9.68 0.46 18.17
C ILE A 155 -8.67 -0.62 17.82
N GLU A 156 -7.59 -0.79 18.59
CA GLU A 156 -6.55 -1.79 18.36
C GLU A 156 -7.12 -3.22 18.40
N ARG A 157 -7.98 -3.50 19.39
CA ARG A 157 -8.64 -4.82 19.51
C ARG A 157 -9.61 -5.08 18.36
N GLN A 158 -10.30 -4.03 17.92
CA GLN A 158 -11.22 -4.13 16.80
C GLN A 158 -10.45 -4.40 15.49
N ILE A 159 -9.37 -3.65 15.23
CA ILE A 159 -8.48 -3.84 14.07
C ILE A 159 -7.90 -5.26 14.08
N ALA A 160 -7.35 -5.72 15.20
CA ALA A 160 -6.79 -7.06 15.32
C ALA A 160 -7.81 -8.16 15.00
N ALA A 161 -9.06 -8.02 15.48
CA ALA A 161 -10.13 -8.96 15.21
C ALA A 161 -10.54 -8.97 13.73
N ASP A 162 -10.69 -7.80 13.11
CA ASP A 162 -11.10 -7.67 11.72
C ASP A 162 -9.99 -8.11 10.76
N VAL A 163 -8.74 -7.76 11.02
CA VAL A 163 -7.57 -8.24 10.26
C VAL A 163 -7.42 -9.76 10.36
N SER A 164 -7.64 -10.34 11.53
CA SER A 164 -7.61 -11.80 11.71
C SER A 164 -8.68 -12.49 10.89
N LEU A 165 -9.86 -11.89 10.79
CA LEU A 165 -10.95 -12.40 9.96
C LEU A 165 -10.65 -12.26 8.47
N LEU A 166 -10.14 -11.10 8.03
CA LEU A 166 -9.69 -10.90 6.66
C LEU A 166 -8.59 -11.91 6.28
N ALA A 167 -7.67 -12.20 7.21
CA ALA A 167 -6.62 -13.21 7.00
C ALA A 167 -7.21 -14.63 6.83
N ALA A 168 -8.25 -14.95 7.58
CA ALA A 168 -8.95 -16.24 7.43
C ALA A 168 -9.68 -16.34 6.08
N ILE A 169 -10.33 -15.25 5.64
CA ILE A 169 -10.97 -15.17 4.32
C ILE A 169 -9.92 -15.28 3.22
N ALA A 170 -8.82 -14.53 3.32
CA ALA A 170 -7.72 -14.59 2.37
C ALA A 170 -7.12 -16.00 2.26
N ALA A 171 -6.94 -16.69 3.39
CA ALA A 171 -6.46 -18.08 3.40
C ALA A 171 -7.45 -19.06 2.76
N LEU A 172 -8.75 -18.80 2.86
CA LEU A 172 -9.77 -19.59 2.18
C LEU A 172 -9.74 -19.34 0.66
N VAL A 173 -9.74 -18.07 0.23
CA VAL A 173 -9.65 -17.69 -1.20
C VAL A 173 -8.37 -18.26 -1.82
N ASP A 174 -7.24 -18.16 -1.12
CA ASP A 174 -5.94 -18.69 -1.56
C ASP A 174 -5.96 -20.21 -1.82
N ARG A 175 -6.82 -20.94 -1.10
CA ARG A 175 -6.96 -22.40 -1.26
C ARG A 175 -8.00 -22.83 -2.29
N THR A 176 -8.97 -21.99 -2.57
CA THR A 176 -10.19 -22.41 -3.29
C THR A 176 -10.42 -21.67 -4.61
N HIS A 177 -9.87 -20.45 -4.76
CA HIS A 177 -10.13 -19.63 -5.94
C HIS A 177 -9.08 -19.85 -7.04
N PRO A 178 -9.46 -20.12 -8.30
CA PRO A 178 -8.52 -20.41 -9.39
C PRO A 178 -7.54 -19.26 -9.70
N ALA A 179 -7.92 -18.01 -9.42
CA ALA A 179 -7.08 -16.83 -9.65
C ALA A 179 -6.29 -16.39 -8.40
N ALA A 180 -6.20 -17.21 -7.35
CA ALA A 180 -5.52 -16.87 -6.12
C ALA A 180 -4.05 -16.46 -6.32
N ASP A 181 -3.33 -17.14 -7.21
CA ASP A 181 -1.93 -16.84 -7.54
C ASP A 181 -1.76 -15.45 -8.18
N LYS A 182 -2.78 -14.94 -8.89
CA LYS A 182 -2.79 -13.59 -9.46
C LYS A 182 -3.18 -12.53 -8.44
N ILE A 183 -4.19 -12.82 -7.60
CA ILE A 183 -4.76 -11.88 -6.63
C ILE A 183 -3.87 -11.75 -5.39
N ARG A 184 -3.16 -12.83 -5.00
CA ARG A 184 -2.30 -12.89 -3.80
C ARG A 184 -2.99 -12.39 -2.53
N PRO A 185 -4.14 -12.95 -2.15
CA PRO A 185 -5.02 -12.38 -1.11
C PRO A 185 -4.33 -12.26 0.25
N ARG A 186 -3.39 -13.15 0.58
CA ARG A 186 -2.63 -13.07 1.84
C ARG A 186 -1.67 -11.91 1.89
N GLU A 187 -1.04 -11.58 0.75
CA GLU A 187 -0.12 -10.44 0.67
C GLU A 187 -0.90 -9.12 0.85
N ILE A 188 -2.09 -9.02 0.24
CA ILE A 188 -2.99 -7.88 0.41
C ILE A 188 -3.35 -7.68 1.88
N VAL A 189 -3.75 -8.74 2.58
CA VAL A 189 -4.11 -8.63 4.00
C VAL A 189 -2.90 -8.31 4.88
N ALA A 190 -1.71 -8.80 4.53
CA ALA A 190 -0.47 -8.46 5.23
C ALA A 190 -0.11 -6.97 5.06
N GLU A 191 -0.27 -6.43 3.85
CA GLU A 191 -0.08 -5.00 3.55
C GLU A 191 -1.07 -4.13 4.33
N ILE A 192 -2.35 -4.49 4.32
CA ILE A 192 -3.41 -3.79 5.06
C ILE A 192 -3.13 -3.81 6.57
N ARG A 193 -2.68 -4.94 7.09
CA ARG A 193 -2.29 -5.06 8.50
C ARG A 193 -1.17 -4.08 8.84
N GLY A 194 -0.15 -3.99 7.98
CA GLY A 194 0.96 -3.05 8.15
C GLY A 194 0.49 -1.60 8.15
N THR A 195 -0.37 -1.23 7.20
CA THR A 195 -0.93 0.14 7.08
C THR A 195 -1.77 0.50 8.31
N LEU A 196 -2.71 -0.38 8.71
CA LEU A 196 -3.56 -0.12 9.88
C LEU A 196 -2.75 -0.09 11.19
N ALA A 197 -1.71 -0.92 11.33
CA ALA A 197 -0.82 -0.87 12.49
C ALA A 197 -0.03 0.44 12.54
N ALA A 198 0.36 0.97 11.39
CA ALA A 198 1.06 2.26 11.30
C ALA A 198 0.16 3.45 11.69
N GLU A 199 -1.14 3.37 11.39
CA GLU A 199 -2.11 4.42 11.75
C GLU A 199 -2.47 4.43 13.24
N LEU A 200 -2.16 3.37 13.99
CA LEU A 200 -2.40 3.28 15.44
C LEU A 200 -1.33 3.99 16.28
N ASP A 201 -0.26 4.45 15.68
CA ASP A 201 0.82 5.16 16.35
C ASP A 201 0.84 6.63 15.89
N LEU A 202 0.19 7.50 16.67
CA LEU A 202 0.15 8.92 16.38
C LEU A 202 1.49 9.63 16.57
N GLN A 203 2.45 9.06 17.30
CA GLN A 203 3.82 9.59 17.35
C GLN A 203 4.51 9.48 15.99
N ARG A 204 4.22 8.42 15.22
CA ARG A 204 4.68 8.29 13.83
C ARG A 204 4.13 9.39 12.93
N GLU A 205 2.86 9.70 13.06
CA GLU A 205 2.24 10.81 12.32
C GLU A 205 2.91 12.14 12.68
N GLY A 206 3.14 12.39 13.97
CA GLY A 206 3.87 13.56 14.45
C GLY A 206 5.32 13.61 13.94
N ALA A 207 6.01 12.47 13.89
CA ALA A 207 7.36 12.39 13.33
C ALA A 207 7.38 12.71 11.84
N ASN A 208 6.42 12.18 11.07
CA ASN A 208 6.26 12.48 9.65
C ASN A 208 6.02 13.98 9.41
N ALA A 209 5.08 14.59 10.17
CA ALA A 209 4.83 16.03 10.13
C ALA A 209 6.11 16.84 10.41
N SER A 210 6.85 16.46 11.44
CA SER A 210 8.10 17.13 11.82
C SER A 210 9.20 17.02 10.75
N VAL A 211 9.27 15.87 10.04
CA VAL A 211 10.21 15.69 8.92
C VAL A 211 9.85 16.60 7.76
N ILE A 212 8.57 16.59 7.31
CA ILE A 212 8.12 17.46 6.22
C ILE A 212 8.30 18.92 6.61
N ARG A 213 7.89 19.34 7.82
CA ARG A 213 8.11 20.71 8.31
C ARG A 213 9.58 21.12 8.23
N ARG A 214 10.50 20.27 8.66
CA ARG A 214 11.95 20.53 8.62
C ARG A 214 12.46 20.69 7.19
N HIS A 215 12.04 19.86 6.24
CA HIS A 215 12.42 19.99 4.85
C HIS A 215 11.99 21.34 4.25
N TRP A 216 10.87 21.88 4.69
CA TRP A 216 10.32 23.14 4.23
C TRP A 216 10.73 24.36 5.07
N SER A 217 11.28 24.18 6.27
CA SER A 217 11.80 25.24 7.13
C SER A 217 13.33 25.41 7.09
N SER A 218 14.10 24.34 6.81
CA SER A 218 15.58 24.35 6.89
C SER A 218 16.30 25.09 5.75
N THR A 219 15.57 25.51 4.72
CA THR A 219 16.09 26.27 3.58
C THR A 219 16.05 27.79 3.76
N GLY A 220 15.96 28.28 5.00
CA GLY A 220 15.69 29.69 5.29
C GLY A 220 14.20 30.06 5.15
N TRP A 221 13.36 29.07 5.06
CA TRP A 221 11.94 29.15 4.74
C TRP A 221 11.07 28.99 5.99
N GLN A 222 11.37 29.70 7.07
CA GLN A 222 10.44 29.84 8.19
C GLN A 222 9.06 30.32 7.73
N ASP A 223 9.03 30.96 6.56
CA ASP A 223 7.84 31.30 5.78
C ASP A 223 7.92 30.64 4.39
N SER A 224 7.87 29.29 4.31
CA SER A 224 7.78 28.67 2.99
C SER A 224 6.62 29.27 2.21
N PRO A 225 6.85 29.84 1.02
CA PRO A 225 5.77 30.46 0.25
C PRO A 225 4.79 29.43 -0.32
N ASP A 226 5.12 28.15 -0.34
CA ASP A 226 4.34 27.13 -1.02
C ASP A 226 3.61 26.19 -0.05
N LEU A 227 4.24 25.78 1.06
CA LEU A 227 3.67 24.80 2.01
C LEU A 227 3.91 25.20 3.47
N TYR A 228 2.88 25.15 4.28
CA TYR A 228 2.94 25.23 5.73
C TYR A 228 2.59 23.88 6.36
N VAL A 229 3.33 23.50 7.39
CA VAL A 229 3.09 22.28 8.18
C VAL A 229 2.96 22.68 9.64
N PRO A 230 1.86 22.35 10.34
CA PRO A 230 1.65 22.65 11.75
C PRO A 230 2.79 22.10 12.62
N GLU A 231 3.14 22.83 13.68
CA GLU A 231 4.13 22.37 14.64
C GLU A 231 3.57 21.24 15.51
N VAL A 232 4.37 20.19 15.71
CA VAL A 232 4.04 19.11 16.65
C VAL A 232 4.46 19.53 18.05
N ILE A 233 3.53 19.51 19.00
CA ILE A 233 3.80 19.80 20.41
C ILE A 233 4.17 18.50 21.12
N TRP A 234 5.44 18.13 21.04
CA TRP A 234 5.94 16.84 21.53
C TRP A 234 5.73 16.60 23.02
N SER A 235 5.74 17.68 23.87
CA SER A 235 5.45 17.59 25.30
C SER A 235 3.99 17.19 25.61
N HIS A 236 3.12 17.22 24.60
CA HIS A 236 1.69 16.87 24.67
C HIS A 236 1.31 15.80 23.64
N THR A 237 2.30 15.01 23.19
CA THR A 237 2.13 13.96 22.19
C THR A 237 2.60 12.63 22.76
N ALA A 238 1.80 11.58 22.55
CA ALA A 238 2.08 10.20 22.95
C ALA A 238 1.55 9.24 21.88
N GLU A 239 1.71 7.92 22.06
CA GLU A 239 1.31 6.90 21.08
C GLU A 239 -0.15 7.06 20.59
N ARG A 240 -1.07 7.41 21.51
CA ARG A 240 -2.51 7.54 21.22
C ARG A 240 -3.03 8.98 21.18
N VAL A 241 -2.16 9.96 21.34
CA VAL A 241 -2.50 11.39 21.39
C VAL A 241 -1.48 12.17 20.59
N LEU A 242 -1.92 12.92 19.59
CA LEU A 242 -1.07 13.82 18.82
C LEU A 242 -1.59 15.26 18.99
N THR A 243 -0.73 16.13 19.48
CA THR A 243 -1.04 17.56 19.63
C THR A 243 -0.26 18.35 18.58
N LEU A 244 -1.03 19.08 17.75
CA LEU A 244 -0.51 19.95 16.71
C LEU A 244 -0.93 21.39 16.95
N GLU A 245 -0.16 22.33 16.43
CA GLU A 245 -0.58 23.70 16.28
C GLU A 245 -1.92 23.79 15.55
N ARG A 246 -2.87 24.58 16.09
CA ARG A 246 -4.13 24.83 15.40
C ARG A 246 -3.90 25.80 14.25
N VAL A 247 -4.28 25.38 13.06
CA VAL A 247 -4.21 26.19 11.85
C VAL A 247 -5.62 26.56 11.38
N HIS A 248 -5.73 27.70 10.72
CA HIS A 248 -6.95 28.18 10.11
C HIS A 248 -6.72 28.33 8.62
N GLY A 249 -7.63 27.81 7.82
CA GLY A 249 -7.52 27.85 6.37
C GLY A 249 -8.84 27.48 5.70
N ILE A 250 -8.87 27.63 4.39
CA ILE A 250 -10.00 27.23 3.54
C ILE A 250 -9.66 25.88 2.93
N PRO A 251 -10.54 24.85 2.98
CA PRO A 251 -10.33 23.61 2.26
C PRO A 251 -10.05 23.86 0.77
N SER A 252 -9.11 23.13 0.18
CA SER A 252 -8.67 23.40 -1.20
C SER A 252 -9.73 23.06 -2.26
N ASP A 253 -10.80 22.38 -1.90
CA ASP A 253 -11.97 22.07 -2.75
C ASP A 253 -13.13 23.06 -2.58
N ASP A 254 -13.09 23.95 -1.59
CA ASP A 254 -14.10 25.00 -1.43
C ASP A 254 -13.76 26.22 -2.32
N ILE A 255 -14.01 26.05 -3.62
CA ILE A 255 -13.71 27.06 -4.63
C ILE A 255 -14.47 28.38 -4.35
N ALA A 256 -15.70 28.30 -3.85
CA ALA A 256 -16.50 29.47 -3.56
C ALA A 256 -15.88 30.31 -2.42
N ALA A 257 -15.41 29.66 -1.36
CA ALA A 257 -14.74 30.33 -0.25
C ALA A 257 -13.36 30.88 -0.67
N LEU A 258 -12.61 30.19 -1.53
CA LEU A 258 -11.34 30.67 -2.08
C LEU A 258 -11.53 31.93 -2.93
N ASP A 259 -12.54 31.93 -3.80
CA ASP A 259 -12.88 33.09 -4.64
C ASP A 259 -13.37 34.28 -3.79
N ALA A 260 -14.20 34.02 -2.76
CA ALA A 260 -14.66 35.04 -1.83
C ALA A 260 -13.51 35.66 -1.01
N ALA A 261 -12.50 34.85 -0.67
CA ALA A 261 -11.28 35.32 -0.01
C ALA A 261 -10.31 36.06 -0.93
N GLY A 262 -10.54 36.03 -2.25
CA GLY A 262 -9.68 36.67 -3.25
C GLY A 262 -8.35 35.96 -3.48
N ILE A 263 -8.32 34.63 -3.32
CA ILE A 263 -7.11 33.82 -3.50
C ILE A 263 -6.79 33.64 -4.99
N ASP A 264 -5.53 33.86 -5.39
CA ASP A 264 -5.05 33.51 -6.73
C ASP A 264 -4.94 31.99 -6.88
N ARG A 265 -6.03 31.38 -7.39
CA ARG A 265 -6.11 29.92 -7.59
C ARG A 265 -5.12 29.41 -8.62
N LYS A 266 -4.75 30.20 -9.65
CA LYS A 266 -3.77 29.79 -10.66
C LYS A 266 -2.37 29.69 -10.06
N ALA A 267 -1.96 30.68 -9.29
CA ALA A 267 -0.70 30.65 -8.57
C ALA A 267 -0.67 29.46 -7.59
N LEU A 268 -1.79 29.22 -6.88
CA LEU A 268 -1.93 28.12 -5.95
C LEU A 268 -1.82 26.76 -6.64
N ALA A 269 -2.48 26.54 -7.77
CA ALA A 269 -2.40 25.32 -8.56
C ALA A 269 -0.97 25.00 -8.98
N ALA A 270 -0.25 25.99 -9.49
CA ALA A 270 1.17 25.84 -9.86
C ALA A 270 2.04 25.51 -8.64
N LYS A 271 1.76 26.12 -7.47
CA LYS A 271 2.46 25.80 -6.21
C LYS A 271 2.25 24.35 -5.79
N GLY A 272 1.04 23.81 -5.91
CA GLY A 272 0.73 22.41 -5.58
C GLY A 272 1.59 21.43 -6.37
N VAL A 273 1.73 21.67 -7.67
CA VAL A 273 2.63 20.87 -8.53
C VAL A 273 4.08 20.99 -8.05
N ARG A 274 4.57 22.20 -7.78
CA ARG A 274 5.94 22.40 -7.28
C ARG A 274 6.19 21.70 -5.95
N VAL A 275 5.25 21.80 -5.00
CA VAL A 275 5.33 21.13 -3.69
C VAL A 275 5.49 19.62 -3.88
N PHE A 276 4.63 19.01 -4.70
CA PHE A 276 4.68 17.59 -4.96
C PHE A 276 6.02 17.13 -5.54
N TYR A 277 6.46 17.73 -6.65
CA TYR A 277 7.72 17.34 -7.28
C TYR A 277 8.94 17.59 -6.38
N THR A 278 8.89 18.64 -5.57
CA THR A 278 9.94 18.93 -4.59
C THR A 278 10.00 17.88 -3.49
N GLN A 279 8.86 17.50 -2.90
CA GLN A 279 8.79 16.44 -1.89
C GLN A 279 9.28 15.10 -2.43
N VAL A 280 8.92 14.74 -3.66
CA VAL A 280 9.32 13.46 -4.27
C VAL A 280 10.80 13.45 -4.65
N PHE A 281 11.27 14.46 -5.39
CA PHE A 281 12.57 14.39 -6.07
C PHE A 281 13.70 15.11 -5.34
N ARG A 282 13.41 16.13 -4.52
CA ARG A 282 14.41 16.79 -3.67
C ARG A 282 14.48 16.14 -2.29
N ASP A 283 13.33 16.04 -1.61
CA ASP A 283 13.27 15.65 -0.20
C ASP A 283 13.23 14.13 -0.01
N ASN A 284 12.80 13.40 -1.06
CA ASN A 284 12.53 11.96 -1.03
C ASN A 284 11.63 11.57 0.16
N PHE A 285 10.70 12.45 0.53
CA PHE A 285 9.74 12.25 1.59
C PHE A 285 8.49 13.04 1.25
N PHE A 286 7.44 12.36 0.82
CA PHE A 286 6.25 13.00 0.28
C PHE A 286 4.99 12.56 0.99
N HIS A 287 4.02 13.47 1.08
CA HIS A 287 2.68 13.20 1.57
C HIS A 287 1.95 12.28 0.59
N ALA A 288 1.70 11.04 0.99
CA ALA A 288 1.14 10.03 0.09
C ALA A 288 -0.39 9.98 0.06
N ASP A 289 -1.06 10.85 0.81
CA ASP A 289 -2.52 10.97 0.86
C ASP A 289 -3.00 12.44 0.76
N ALA A 290 -2.38 13.20 -0.15
CA ALA A 290 -2.66 14.61 -0.40
C ALA A 290 -3.98 14.77 -1.20
N HIS A 291 -5.12 14.57 -0.54
CA HIS A 291 -6.44 14.90 -1.08
C HIS A 291 -6.95 16.23 -0.51
N ALA A 292 -7.97 16.79 -1.13
CA ALA A 292 -8.49 18.13 -0.78
C ALA A 292 -8.86 18.28 0.71
N GLY A 293 -9.33 17.21 1.37
CA GLY A 293 -9.66 17.22 2.78
C GLY A 293 -8.46 17.40 3.71
N ASN A 294 -7.25 16.98 3.27
CA ASN A 294 -6.00 17.06 4.05
C ASN A 294 -5.14 18.27 3.68
N ILE A 295 -5.57 19.04 2.66
CA ILE A 295 -4.83 20.19 2.14
C ILE A 295 -5.73 21.42 2.20
N TRP A 296 -5.35 22.37 3.03
CA TRP A 296 -6.05 23.65 3.19
C TRP A 296 -5.22 24.78 2.56
N VAL A 297 -5.82 25.96 2.46
CA VAL A 297 -5.21 27.17 1.91
C VAL A 297 -5.21 28.27 2.96
N ASP A 298 -4.07 28.92 3.14
CA ASP A 298 -3.90 30.04 4.06
C ASP A 298 -4.68 31.26 3.53
N ALA A 299 -5.80 31.56 4.16
CA ALA A 299 -6.68 32.66 3.77
C ALA A 299 -6.06 34.06 3.99
N GLN A 300 -4.99 34.18 4.77
CA GLN A 300 -4.33 35.47 5.04
C GLN A 300 -3.37 35.89 3.92
N ARG A 301 -2.97 34.97 3.04
CA ARG A 301 -2.00 35.20 1.95
C ARG A 301 -2.70 35.23 0.60
N ARG A 302 -3.32 36.32 0.25
CA ARG A 302 -4.13 36.44 -0.99
C ARG A 302 -3.28 36.42 -2.26
N ASP A 303 -2.24 37.25 -2.30
CA ASP A 303 -1.42 37.47 -3.50
C ASP A 303 -0.31 36.40 -3.66
N ASP A 304 0.09 35.78 -2.56
CA ASP A 304 1.07 34.69 -2.54
C ASP A 304 0.55 33.51 -1.71
N PRO A 305 -0.55 32.86 -2.16
CA PRO A 305 -1.23 31.81 -1.41
C PRO A 305 -0.31 30.61 -1.15
N ARG A 306 -0.49 29.93 -0.01
CA ARG A 306 0.23 28.71 0.33
C ARG A 306 -0.72 27.62 0.80
N PHE A 307 -0.30 26.39 0.62
CA PHE A 307 -1.00 25.24 1.18
C PHE A 307 -0.67 25.04 2.65
N ILE A 308 -1.61 24.47 3.39
CA ILE A 308 -1.45 23.98 4.75
C ILE A 308 -1.78 22.47 4.70
N ALA A 309 -0.82 21.60 5.02
CA ALA A 309 -1.08 20.17 5.17
C ALA A 309 -1.42 19.85 6.63
N ILE A 310 -2.47 19.06 6.88
CA ILE A 310 -3.01 18.83 8.23
C ILE A 310 -3.04 17.37 8.69
N ASP A 311 -2.82 16.39 7.81
CA ASP A 311 -2.74 14.96 8.14
C ASP A 311 -1.46 14.35 7.54
N PHE A 312 -0.72 13.57 8.33
CA PHE A 312 0.57 13.00 7.94
C PHE A 312 0.64 11.50 8.22
N GLY A 313 -0.51 10.85 8.34
CA GLY A 313 -0.62 9.42 8.64
C GLY A 313 0.04 8.55 7.58
N ILE A 314 -0.02 8.96 6.31
CA ILE A 314 0.58 8.21 5.20
C ILE A 314 1.59 9.09 4.47
N VAL A 315 2.85 8.66 4.52
CA VAL A 315 3.97 9.27 3.77
C VAL A 315 4.64 8.23 2.89
N GLY A 316 5.21 8.67 1.78
CA GLY A 316 5.97 7.85 0.86
C GLY A 316 7.45 8.23 0.85
N GLN A 317 8.29 7.23 0.65
CA GLN A 317 9.73 7.39 0.44
C GLN A 317 10.18 6.38 -0.61
N LEU A 318 10.97 6.83 -1.57
CA LEU A 318 11.52 6.00 -2.62
C LEU A 318 12.93 5.52 -2.23
N SER A 319 13.38 4.41 -2.79
CA SER A 319 14.81 4.11 -2.77
C SER A 319 15.57 5.17 -3.56
N GLY A 320 16.84 5.40 -3.26
CA GLY A 320 17.65 6.37 -4.03
C GLY A 320 17.74 5.99 -5.51
N GLU A 321 17.66 4.70 -5.81
CA GLU A 321 17.66 4.15 -7.16
C GLU A 321 16.32 4.40 -7.87
N ASP A 322 15.19 4.08 -7.24
CA ASP A 322 13.87 4.36 -7.81
C ASP A 322 13.64 5.85 -8.05
N GLN A 323 14.09 6.70 -7.13
CA GLN A 323 14.02 8.14 -7.29
C GLN A 323 14.79 8.64 -8.53
N TYR A 324 15.98 8.06 -8.77
CA TYR A 324 16.78 8.36 -9.95
C TYR A 324 16.06 7.92 -11.22
N PHE A 325 15.66 6.64 -11.30
CA PHE A 325 15.01 6.11 -12.49
C PHE A 325 13.68 6.81 -12.79
N LEU A 326 12.93 7.19 -11.78
CA LEU A 326 11.71 7.98 -11.97
C LEU A 326 11.99 9.35 -12.54
N ALA A 327 12.95 10.09 -11.98
CA ALA A 327 13.30 11.42 -12.49
C ALA A 327 13.75 11.36 -13.95
N GLU A 328 14.63 10.40 -14.30
CA GLU A 328 15.07 10.15 -15.67
C GLU A 328 13.91 9.77 -16.60
N ASN A 329 12.96 8.93 -16.13
CA ASN A 329 11.77 8.57 -16.90
C ASN A 329 10.88 9.79 -17.18
N PHE A 330 10.64 10.66 -16.19
CA PHE A 330 9.89 11.90 -16.43
C PHE A 330 10.59 12.80 -17.47
N MET A 331 11.92 12.94 -17.37
CA MET A 331 12.69 13.71 -18.34
C MET A 331 12.64 13.08 -19.74
N ALA A 332 12.73 11.75 -19.84
CA ALA A 332 12.61 11.04 -21.11
C ALA A 332 11.19 11.21 -21.72
N ILE A 333 10.14 11.20 -20.90
CA ILE A 333 8.76 11.49 -21.34
C ILE A 333 8.67 12.92 -21.86
N PHE A 334 9.19 13.92 -21.13
CA PHE A 334 9.18 15.32 -21.56
C PHE A 334 9.92 15.55 -22.90
N ASN A 335 11.00 14.78 -23.13
CA ASN A 335 11.80 14.85 -24.34
C ASN A 335 11.30 13.92 -25.46
N ARG A 336 10.22 13.14 -25.23
CA ARG A 336 9.68 12.12 -26.16
C ARG A 336 10.72 11.06 -26.54
N ASP A 337 11.63 10.74 -25.63
CA ASP A 337 12.66 9.73 -25.82
C ASP A 337 12.14 8.35 -25.34
N TYR A 338 11.35 7.71 -26.21
CA TYR A 338 10.70 6.45 -25.91
C TYR A 338 11.70 5.30 -25.73
N ARG A 339 12.83 5.34 -26.44
CA ARG A 339 13.89 4.37 -26.28
C ARG A 339 14.51 4.46 -24.90
N ARG A 340 14.80 5.67 -24.44
CA ARG A 340 15.32 5.92 -23.08
C ARG A 340 14.35 5.44 -22.01
N ILE A 341 13.04 5.63 -22.18
CA ILE A 341 12.02 5.10 -21.28
C ILE A 341 12.14 3.58 -21.17
N ALA A 342 12.22 2.87 -22.30
CA ALA A 342 12.34 1.41 -22.32
C ALA A 342 13.61 0.93 -21.63
N GLU A 343 14.75 1.56 -21.93
CA GLU A 343 16.05 1.25 -21.30
C GLU A 343 16.02 1.44 -19.78
N LEU A 344 15.47 2.54 -19.30
CA LEU A 344 15.36 2.84 -17.88
C LEU A 344 14.50 1.82 -17.13
N HIS A 345 13.41 1.34 -17.72
CA HIS A 345 12.56 0.33 -17.09
C HIS A 345 13.27 -1.01 -16.92
N VAL A 346 14.10 -1.41 -17.89
CA VAL A 346 14.92 -2.64 -17.80
C VAL A 346 16.06 -2.44 -16.81
N GLN A 347 16.77 -1.31 -16.85
CA GLN A 347 17.87 -0.98 -15.94
C GLN A 347 17.43 -0.92 -14.48
N ALA A 348 16.24 -0.37 -14.21
CA ALA A 348 15.64 -0.31 -12.88
C ALA A 348 15.19 -1.69 -12.35
N GLY A 349 15.25 -2.73 -13.18
CA GLY A 349 14.72 -4.05 -12.82
C GLY A 349 13.19 -4.09 -12.68
N TRP A 350 12.48 -3.06 -13.16
CA TRP A 350 11.03 -3.04 -13.17
C TRP A 350 10.44 -3.98 -14.22
N MET A 351 11.21 -4.24 -15.27
CA MET A 351 10.88 -5.21 -16.31
C MET A 351 11.95 -6.29 -16.46
N PRO A 352 11.58 -7.53 -16.81
CA PRO A 352 12.54 -8.61 -17.03
C PRO A 352 13.53 -8.29 -18.17
N ALA A 353 14.80 -8.63 -17.99
CA ALA A 353 15.85 -8.36 -18.94
C ALA A 353 15.71 -9.11 -20.28
N HIS A 354 14.84 -10.13 -20.36
CA HIS A 354 14.62 -10.89 -21.60
C HIS A 354 13.68 -10.18 -22.60
N ILE A 355 13.00 -9.12 -22.17
CA ILE A 355 12.08 -8.35 -23.03
C ILE A 355 12.90 -7.44 -23.93
N ARG A 356 12.55 -7.41 -25.21
CA ARG A 356 13.25 -6.59 -26.20
C ARG A 356 12.96 -5.11 -26.01
N ILE A 357 13.99 -4.29 -25.94
CA ILE A 357 13.88 -2.83 -25.78
C ILE A 357 13.03 -2.23 -26.92
N ASP A 358 13.17 -2.71 -28.17
CA ASP A 358 12.40 -2.21 -29.30
C ASP A 358 10.87 -2.42 -29.14
N GLU A 359 10.46 -3.51 -28.49
CA GLU A 359 9.05 -3.78 -28.18
C GLU A 359 8.52 -2.82 -27.10
N LEU A 360 9.31 -2.57 -26.06
CA LEU A 360 8.97 -1.62 -25.01
C LEU A 360 8.93 -0.18 -25.54
N GLU A 361 9.88 0.19 -26.40
CA GLU A 361 9.90 1.49 -27.08
C GLU A 361 8.63 1.70 -27.92
N ALA A 362 8.26 0.70 -28.73
CA ALA A 362 7.03 0.74 -29.52
C ALA A 362 5.77 0.87 -28.65
N ALA A 363 5.73 0.14 -27.53
CA ALA A 363 4.63 0.21 -26.57
C ALA A 363 4.56 1.59 -25.88
N ALA A 364 5.68 2.13 -25.43
CA ALA A 364 5.76 3.45 -24.82
C ALA A 364 5.33 4.55 -25.82
N ARG A 365 5.81 4.47 -27.07
CA ARG A 365 5.40 5.37 -28.15
C ARG A 365 3.90 5.31 -28.41
N ALA A 366 3.34 4.11 -28.53
CA ALA A 366 1.90 3.92 -28.78
C ALA A 366 1.02 4.52 -27.67
N VAL A 367 1.51 4.51 -26.42
CA VAL A 367 0.80 5.12 -25.29
C VAL A 367 0.99 6.63 -25.26
N CYS A 368 2.20 7.13 -25.41
CA CYS A 368 2.53 8.54 -25.16
C CYS A 368 2.24 9.46 -26.36
N GLU A 369 2.55 9.02 -27.60
CA GLU A 369 2.45 9.88 -28.79
C GLU A 369 1.08 10.49 -29.03
N PRO A 370 -0.06 9.76 -28.83
CA PRO A 370 -1.39 10.33 -28.99
C PRO A 370 -1.69 11.54 -28.07
N TYR A 371 -1.00 11.62 -26.94
CA TYR A 371 -1.15 12.75 -26.01
C TYR A 371 -0.38 13.97 -26.50
N PHE A 372 0.79 13.79 -27.05
CA PHE A 372 1.62 14.90 -27.53
C PHE A 372 1.11 15.57 -28.81
N THR A 373 0.05 15.06 -29.42
CA THR A 373 -0.67 15.72 -30.51
C THR A 373 -1.67 16.78 -30.04
N ARG A 374 -1.90 16.86 -28.73
CA ARG A 374 -2.81 17.83 -28.10
C ARG A 374 -2.01 18.89 -27.32
N PRO A 375 -2.62 20.05 -27.01
CA PRO A 375 -2.02 20.99 -26.07
C PRO A 375 -1.70 20.30 -24.74
N LEU A 376 -0.53 20.55 -24.18
CA LEU A 376 -0.07 19.91 -22.93
C LEU A 376 -1.02 20.17 -21.75
N SER A 377 -1.70 21.30 -21.74
CA SER A 377 -2.74 21.65 -20.76
C SER A 377 -3.95 20.69 -20.76
N GLU A 378 -4.22 20.05 -21.89
CA GLU A 378 -5.31 19.07 -22.01
C GLU A 378 -4.90 17.65 -21.63
N ILE A 379 -3.60 17.42 -21.40
CA ILE A 379 -3.05 16.10 -21.11
C ILE A 379 -3.00 15.88 -19.60
N SER A 380 -3.66 14.81 -19.14
CA SER A 380 -3.48 14.31 -17.79
C SER A 380 -2.20 13.47 -17.71
N LEU A 381 -1.21 13.96 -16.96
CA LEU A 381 0.02 13.20 -16.70
C LEU A 381 -0.29 11.89 -15.96
N ALA A 382 -1.22 11.94 -15.03
CA ALA A 382 -1.67 10.77 -14.30
C ALA A 382 -2.32 9.73 -15.22
N GLU A 383 -3.13 10.16 -16.22
CA GLU A 383 -3.73 9.25 -17.20
C GLU A 383 -2.66 8.59 -18.09
N VAL A 384 -1.68 9.34 -18.54
CA VAL A 384 -0.53 8.81 -19.32
C VAL A 384 0.19 7.75 -18.50
N LEU A 385 0.52 8.03 -17.24
CA LEU A 385 1.18 7.06 -16.36
C LEU A 385 0.33 5.81 -16.12
N ILE A 386 -0.97 5.95 -15.88
CA ILE A 386 -1.87 4.80 -15.73
C ILE A 386 -1.86 3.92 -16.99
N LYS A 387 -1.91 4.52 -18.18
CA LYS A 387 -1.86 3.76 -19.43
C LYS A 387 -0.50 3.09 -19.64
N LEU A 388 0.59 3.80 -19.32
CA LEU A 388 1.92 3.21 -19.34
C LEU A 388 2.00 1.98 -18.42
N PHE A 389 1.53 2.10 -17.17
CA PHE A 389 1.51 0.98 -16.24
C PHE A 389 0.63 -0.19 -16.71
N ARG A 390 -0.57 0.08 -17.22
CA ARG A 390 -1.43 -0.97 -17.80
C ARG A 390 -0.79 -1.68 -18.99
N THR A 391 -0.08 -0.94 -19.83
CA THR A 391 0.64 -1.50 -20.95
C THR A 391 1.83 -2.33 -20.48
N ALA A 392 2.58 -1.81 -19.51
CA ALA A 392 3.74 -2.47 -18.93
C ALA A 392 3.40 -3.75 -18.17
N GLN A 393 2.19 -3.85 -17.57
CA GLN A 393 1.69 -5.10 -16.96
C GLN A 393 1.64 -6.28 -17.95
N ARG A 394 1.47 -6.03 -19.24
CA ARG A 394 1.53 -7.07 -20.28
C ARG A 394 2.93 -7.64 -20.45
N TYR A 395 3.94 -6.91 -19.99
CA TYR A 395 5.35 -7.25 -20.05
C TYR A 395 5.91 -7.66 -18.68
N GLU A 396 5.05 -8.18 -17.80
CA GLU A 396 5.42 -8.68 -16.46
C GLU A 396 6.03 -7.60 -15.55
N LEU A 397 5.60 -6.33 -15.70
CA LEU A 397 6.03 -5.24 -14.83
C LEU A 397 5.80 -5.58 -13.36
N THR A 398 6.88 -5.51 -12.57
CA THR A 398 6.81 -5.64 -11.12
C THR A 398 6.71 -4.25 -10.49
N LEU A 399 5.52 -3.86 -10.04
CA LEU A 399 5.30 -2.59 -9.36
C LEU A 399 5.66 -2.68 -7.88
N GLN A 400 6.48 -1.75 -7.43
CA GLN A 400 6.74 -1.57 -6.01
C GLN A 400 5.57 -0.80 -5.36
N PRO A 401 5.19 -1.11 -4.09
CA PRO A 401 4.10 -0.42 -3.39
C PRO A 401 4.27 1.10 -3.34
N GLN A 402 5.51 1.58 -3.21
CA GLN A 402 5.83 3.01 -3.17
C GLN A 402 5.49 3.75 -4.48
N LEU A 403 5.65 3.08 -5.63
CA LEU A 403 5.28 3.64 -6.94
C LEU A 403 3.76 3.75 -7.10
N ILE A 404 3.01 2.83 -6.50
CA ILE A 404 1.54 2.88 -6.48
C ILE A 404 1.06 4.05 -5.62
N LEU A 405 1.67 4.26 -4.45
CA LEU A 405 1.39 5.42 -3.60
C LEU A 405 1.71 6.74 -4.32
N LEU A 406 2.84 6.80 -5.00
CA LEU A 406 3.23 7.97 -5.79
C LEU A 406 2.22 8.27 -6.90
N GLN A 407 1.77 7.23 -7.63
CA GLN A 407 0.76 7.36 -8.67
C GLN A 407 -0.56 7.90 -8.10
N LYS A 408 -1.02 7.38 -6.94
CA LYS A 408 -2.21 7.88 -6.25
C LYS A 408 -2.05 9.37 -5.91
N THR A 409 -0.91 9.74 -5.34
CA THR A 409 -0.64 11.12 -4.94
C THR A 409 -0.62 12.05 -6.14
N LEU A 410 0.00 11.64 -7.24
CA LEU A 410 0.01 12.41 -8.49
C LEU A 410 -1.41 12.63 -9.03
N LEU A 411 -2.26 11.60 -9.02
CA LEU A 411 -3.68 11.71 -9.39
C LEU A 411 -4.42 12.73 -8.52
N ASN A 412 -4.21 12.68 -7.20
CA ASN A 412 -4.85 13.60 -6.27
C ASN A 412 -4.40 15.04 -6.50
N ILE A 413 -3.10 15.26 -6.66
CA ILE A 413 -2.53 16.60 -6.91
C ILE A 413 -2.98 17.15 -8.27
N GLU A 414 -3.04 16.32 -9.29
CA GLU A 414 -3.59 16.72 -10.59
C GLU A 414 -5.08 17.07 -10.46
N GLY A 415 -5.86 16.28 -9.72
CA GLY A 415 -7.27 16.53 -9.46
C GLY A 415 -7.50 17.86 -8.74
N VAL A 416 -6.78 18.12 -7.65
CA VAL A 416 -6.82 19.40 -6.93
C VAL A 416 -6.33 20.55 -7.81
N GLY A 417 -5.24 20.36 -8.56
CA GLY A 417 -4.69 21.36 -9.45
C GLY A 417 -5.70 21.80 -10.53
N ARG A 418 -6.38 20.84 -11.18
CA ARG A 418 -7.42 21.11 -12.19
C ARG A 418 -8.71 21.68 -11.60
N LEU A 419 -9.02 21.38 -10.34
CA LEU A 419 -10.13 21.99 -9.64
C LEU A 419 -9.86 23.48 -9.38
N LEU A 420 -8.62 23.82 -9.03
CA LEU A 420 -8.18 25.20 -8.80
C LEU A 420 -8.01 25.98 -10.12
N ASP A 421 -7.38 25.35 -11.11
CA ASP A 421 -7.18 25.92 -12.46
C ASP A 421 -7.43 24.84 -13.54
N PRO A 422 -8.60 24.85 -14.20
CA PRO A 422 -8.91 23.89 -15.27
C PRO A 422 -7.94 23.93 -16.46
N GLN A 423 -7.20 25.02 -16.63
CA GLN A 423 -6.22 25.21 -17.71
C GLN A 423 -4.77 24.94 -17.25
N LEU A 424 -4.58 24.37 -16.05
CA LEU A 424 -3.25 24.10 -15.50
C LEU A 424 -2.45 23.19 -16.44
N ASP A 425 -1.34 23.72 -16.92
CA ASP A 425 -0.31 22.95 -17.62
C ASP A 425 0.70 22.39 -16.61
N ILE A 426 0.43 21.18 -16.15
CA ILE A 426 1.30 20.49 -15.18
C ILE A 426 2.70 20.27 -15.73
N TRP A 427 2.82 20.03 -17.05
CA TRP A 427 4.09 19.77 -17.72
C TRP A 427 4.99 21.01 -17.72
N ALA A 428 4.41 22.17 -17.99
CA ALA A 428 5.12 23.45 -17.98
C ALA A 428 5.63 23.80 -16.56
N VAL A 429 4.88 23.43 -15.51
CA VAL A 429 5.29 23.68 -14.12
C VAL A 429 6.29 22.62 -13.62
N ALA A 430 6.08 21.34 -13.93
CA ALA A 430 6.88 20.22 -13.42
C ALA A 430 8.29 20.18 -14.02
N ARG A 431 8.41 20.42 -15.33
CA ARG A 431 9.68 20.33 -16.07
C ARG A 431 10.79 21.19 -15.47
N PRO A 432 10.63 22.52 -15.28
CA PRO A 432 11.70 23.34 -14.72
C PRO A 432 12.05 22.98 -13.27
N VAL A 433 11.10 22.45 -12.50
CA VAL A 433 11.36 21.98 -11.14
C VAL A 433 12.26 20.74 -11.19
N LEU A 434 11.94 19.76 -12.03
CA LEU A 434 12.75 18.55 -12.20
C LEU A 434 14.14 18.87 -12.76
N GLU A 435 14.24 19.70 -13.80
CA GLU A 435 15.53 20.11 -14.38
C GLU A 435 16.43 20.76 -13.32
N ARG A 436 15.87 21.63 -12.48
CA ARG A 436 16.61 22.25 -11.37
C ARG A 436 17.08 21.23 -10.34
N ILE A 437 16.19 20.35 -9.89
CA ILE A 437 16.51 19.33 -8.89
C ILE A 437 17.60 18.38 -9.41
N LEU A 438 17.51 17.97 -10.67
CA LEU A 438 18.52 17.12 -11.30
C LEU A 438 19.86 17.86 -11.45
N ALA A 439 19.84 19.11 -11.90
CA ALA A 439 21.06 19.93 -12.01
C ALA A 439 21.74 20.12 -10.65
N GLU A 440 20.99 20.36 -9.58
CA GLU A 440 21.51 20.45 -8.21
C GLU A 440 22.08 19.10 -7.73
N ARG A 441 21.39 17.98 -8.05
CA ARG A 441 21.82 16.62 -7.67
C ARG A 441 23.15 16.23 -8.31
N TYR A 442 23.36 16.59 -9.56
CA TYR A 442 24.59 16.30 -10.32
C TYR A 442 25.61 17.45 -10.28
N SER A 443 25.38 18.47 -9.45
CA SER A 443 26.34 19.56 -9.32
C SER A 443 27.69 19.05 -8.80
N PRO A 444 28.82 19.57 -9.33
CA PRO A 444 30.15 19.16 -8.87
C PRO A 444 30.36 19.34 -7.36
N GLN A 445 29.73 20.35 -6.78
CA GLN A 445 29.77 20.65 -5.35
C GLN A 445 29.11 19.55 -4.51
N ARG A 446 27.95 19.04 -4.97
CA ARG A 446 27.23 17.96 -4.26
C ARG A 446 27.97 16.64 -4.41
N LEU A 447 28.47 16.32 -5.59
CA LEU A 447 29.32 15.14 -5.82
C LEU A 447 30.58 15.17 -4.93
N ALA A 448 31.25 16.33 -4.85
CA ALA A 448 32.39 16.50 -3.95
C ALA A 448 32.01 16.34 -2.49
N SER A 449 30.85 16.86 -2.05
CA SER A 449 30.36 16.71 -0.69
C SER A 449 30.01 15.26 -0.34
N GLU A 450 29.36 14.54 -1.25
CA GLU A 450 29.04 13.10 -1.08
C GLU A 450 30.30 12.24 -1.07
N PHE A 451 31.26 12.53 -1.95
CA PHE A 451 32.58 11.89 -1.92
C PHE A 451 33.28 12.13 -0.59
N ARG A 452 33.28 13.40 -0.09
CA ARG A 452 33.88 13.75 1.20
C ARG A 452 33.23 13.02 2.38
N LYS A 453 31.91 12.82 2.35
CA LYS A 453 31.19 12.05 3.40
C LYS A 453 31.60 10.57 3.40
N ARG A 454 31.85 9.99 2.21
CA ARG A 454 32.28 8.58 2.07
C ARG A 454 33.79 8.39 2.24
N LEU A 455 34.56 9.47 2.21
CA LEU A 455 36.00 9.42 2.35
C LEU A 455 36.46 8.70 3.64
N PRO A 456 35.86 8.93 4.83
CA PRO A 456 36.22 8.20 6.03
C PRO A 456 36.08 6.68 5.91
N GLU A 457 34.97 6.20 5.29
CA GLU A 457 34.75 4.77 5.03
C GLU A 457 35.79 4.22 4.06
N LEU A 458 36.07 4.94 2.97
CA LEU A 458 37.08 4.54 2.00
C LEU A 458 38.47 4.49 2.61
N VAL A 459 38.84 5.47 3.46
CA VAL A 459 40.12 5.50 4.18
C VAL A 459 40.20 4.36 5.20
N THR A 460 39.12 4.04 5.89
CA THR A 460 39.08 2.95 6.87
C THR A 460 39.28 1.58 6.20
N HIS A 461 38.71 1.38 5.01
CA HIS A 461 38.81 0.13 4.26
C HIS A 461 39.99 0.11 3.27
N ALA A 462 40.63 1.24 2.99
CA ALA A 462 41.75 1.34 2.05
C ALA A 462 42.91 0.37 2.36
N PRO A 463 43.33 0.13 3.64
CA PRO A 463 44.37 -0.85 3.94
C PRO A 463 44.00 -2.30 3.60
N GLU A 464 42.70 -2.63 3.57
CA GLU A 464 42.19 -3.98 3.23
C GLU A 464 42.04 -4.20 1.73
N MET A 465 41.89 -3.12 0.95
CA MET A 465 41.64 -3.19 -0.50
C MET A 465 42.72 -3.98 -1.26
N PRO A 466 44.04 -3.78 -1.04
CA PRO A 466 45.05 -4.58 -1.73
C PRO A 466 44.94 -6.08 -1.43
N ARG A 467 44.59 -6.40 -0.17
CA ARG A 467 44.42 -7.79 0.27
C ARG A 467 43.18 -8.45 -0.37
N LEU A 468 42.08 -7.72 -0.42
CA LEU A 468 40.83 -8.16 -1.06
C LEU A 468 41.02 -8.31 -2.59
N LEU A 469 41.70 -7.36 -3.22
CA LEU A 469 42.02 -7.38 -4.63
C LEU A 469 42.95 -8.58 -4.96
N HIS A 470 43.97 -8.78 -4.15
CA HIS A 470 44.87 -9.93 -4.29
C HIS A 470 44.13 -11.27 -4.13
N ALA A 471 43.27 -11.38 -3.10
CA ALA A 471 42.45 -12.56 -2.87
C ALA A 471 41.49 -12.82 -4.05
N TRP A 472 40.86 -11.78 -4.57
CA TRP A 472 39.97 -11.85 -5.74
C TRP A 472 40.71 -12.25 -6.98
N LEU A 473 41.86 -11.65 -7.28
CA LEU A 473 42.71 -12.01 -8.42
C LEU A 473 43.24 -13.47 -8.31
N THR A 474 43.65 -13.90 -7.12
CA THR A 474 44.10 -15.28 -6.89
C THR A 474 42.95 -16.27 -7.12
N GLN A 475 41.73 -15.97 -6.66
CA GLN A 475 40.54 -16.80 -6.95
C GLN A 475 40.22 -16.88 -8.44
N GLN A 476 40.41 -15.77 -9.18
CA GLN A 476 40.22 -15.75 -10.64
C GLN A 476 41.25 -16.62 -11.36
N VAL A 477 42.52 -16.54 -10.96
CA VAL A 477 43.63 -17.29 -11.58
C VAL A 477 43.56 -18.80 -11.27
N GLU A 478 43.13 -19.17 -10.05
CA GLU A 478 43.01 -20.56 -9.61
C GLU A 478 41.72 -21.25 -10.09
N GLY A 479 40.83 -20.54 -10.79
CA GLY A 479 39.58 -21.09 -11.33
C GLY A 479 38.62 -21.65 -10.28
N ARG A 480 38.82 -21.29 -9.00
CA ARG A 480 37.96 -21.73 -7.88
C ARG A 480 36.79 -20.79 -7.69
N HIS A 481 35.93 -20.69 -8.72
CA HIS A 481 34.66 -20.01 -8.57
C HIS A 481 33.64 -20.95 -7.92
N GLU A 482 33.61 -21.03 -6.61
CA GLU A 482 32.37 -21.39 -5.91
C GLU A 482 31.42 -20.21 -5.94
N LEU A 483 30.67 -20.04 -7.01
CA LEU A 483 29.47 -19.22 -6.99
C LEU A 483 28.48 -19.87 -6.01
N ARG A 484 28.50 -19.43 -4.76
CA ARG A 484 27.42 -19.73 -3.82
C ARG A 484 26.17 -18.95 -4.28
N MET A 485 25.56 -19.45 -5.33
CA MET A 485 24.23 -19.00 -5.72
C MET A 485 23.27 -19.45 -4.62
N ARG A 486 22.94 -18.54 -3.71
CA ARG A 486 21.74 -18.64 -2.88
C ARG A 486 20.54 -18.27 -3.76
N SER A 487 20.26 -19.10 -4.74
CA SER A 487 19.01 -18.97 -5.48
C SER A 487 17.91 -19.61 -4.65
N LYS A 488 16.86 -18.84 -4.34
CA LYS A 488 15.62 -19.39 -3.76
C LYS A 488 15.07 -20.51 -4.66
N ASP A 489 15.30 -20.41 -5.96
CA ASP A 489 14.87 -21.37 -6.99
C ASP A 489 15.60 -22.72 -6.85
N LEU A 490 16.88 -22.74 -6.46
CA LEU A 490 17.62 -23.98 -6.18
C LEU A 490 17.09 -24.69 -4.92
N ALA A 491 16.70 -23.93 -3.89
CA ALA A 491 16.08 -24.50 -2.69
C ALA A 491 14.68 -25.04 -3.01
N GLU A 492 13.95 -24.38 -3.88
CA GLU A 492 12.63 -24.80 -4.37
C GLU A 492 12.73 -26.04 -5.27
N LEU A 493 13.65 -26.07 -6.23
CA LEU A 493 13.95 -27.24 -7.03
C LEU A 493 14.40 -28.44 -6.17
N ALA A 494 15.24 -28.23 -5.17
CA ALA A 494 15.66 -29.27 -4.24
C ALA A 494 14.51 -29.76 -3.35
N SER A 495 13.52 -28.92 -3.04
CA SER A 495 12.32 -29.30 -2.31
C SER A 495 11.36 -30.13 -3.17
N VAL A 496 11.18 -29.73 -4.43
CA VAL A 496 10.37 -30.44 -5.42
C VAL A 496 10.98 -31.81 -5.74
N ALA A 497 12.31 -31.88 -5.96
CA ALA A 497 13.02 -33.14 -6.20
C ALA A 497 12.91 -34.12 -5.01
N ARG A 498 13.08 -33.63 -3.77
CA ARG A 498 12.91 -34.45 -2.54
C ARG A 498 11.46 -34.90 -2.37
N GLY A 499 10.49 -34.05 -2.71
CA GLY A 499 9.07 -34.38 -2.70
C GLY A 499 8.73 -35.50 -3.71
N GLY A 500 9.27 -35.38 -4.93
CA GLY A 500 9.12 -36.38 -5.99
C GLY A 500 9.74 -37.74 -5.59
N GLN A 501 10.94 -37.74 -5.03
CA GLN A 501 11.61 -38.94 -4.58
C GLN A 501 10.86 -39.67 -3.47
N ARG A 502 10.32 -38.93 -2.46
CA ARG A 502 9.48 -39.53 -1.39
C ARG A 502 8.22 -40.19 -1.96
N ARG A 503 7.54 -39.54 -2.92
CA ARG A 503 6.35 -40.10 -3.57
C ARG A 503 6.67 -41.37 -4.35
N MET A 504 7.76 -41.38 -5.07
CA MET A 504 8.21 -42.56 -5.82
C MET A 504 8.51 -43.75 -4.90
N VAL A 505 9.19 -43.52 -3.77
CA VAL A 505 9.43 -44.54 -2.74
C VAL A 505 8.13 -45.05 -2.14
N SER A 506 7.19 -44.17 -1.80
CA SER A 506 5.89 -44.58 -1.29
C SER A 506 5.07 -45.38 -2.31
N ALA A 507 5.12 -45.02 -3.59
CA ALA A 507 4.43 -45.74 -4.64
C ALA A 507 5.03 -47.17 -4.83
N ILE A 508 6.35 -47.31 -4.84
CA ILE A 508 7.04 -48.60 -4.96
C ILE A 508 6.69 -49.48 -3.75
N LEU A 509 6.79 -48.96 -2.53
CA LEU A 509 6.43 -49.69 -1.30
C LEU A 509 4.95 -50.10 -1.31
N GLY A 510 4.06 -49.20 -1.72
CA GLY A 510 2.62 -49.46 -1.81
C GLY A 510 2.32 -50.59 -2.79
N THR A 511 2.91 -50.53 -3.97
CA THR A 511 2.76 -51.60 -5.00
C THR A 511 3.32 -52.93 -4.48
N GLY A 512 4.51 -52.93 -3.87
CA GLY A 512 5.12 -54.13 -3.28
C GLY A 512 4.23 -54.78 -2.20
N LEU A 513 3.64 -53.97 -1.33
CA LEU A 513 2.72 -54.45 -0.28
C LEU A 513 1.40 -55.02 -0.87
N LEU A 514 0.87 -54.43 -1.94
CA LEU A 514 -0.31 -54.97 -2.63
C LEU A 514 -0.01 -56.31 -3.31
N VAL A 515 1.16 -56.44 -3.94
CA VAL A 515 1.59 -57.71 -4.52
C VAL A 515 1.78 -58.77 -3.44
N ALA A 516 2.40 -58.42 -2.30
CA ALA A 516 2.53 -59.30 -1.15
C ALA A 516 1.15 -59.70 -0.60
N ALA A 517 0.21 -58.79 -0.52
CA ALA A 517 -1.18 -59.09 -0.11
C ALA A 517 -1.87 -60.09 -1.03
N ALA A 518 -1.70 -59.92 -2.37
CA ALA A 518 -2.25 -60.81 -3.37
C ALA A 518 -1.62 -62.21 -3.29
N VAL A 519 -0.32 -62.30 -3.07
CA VAL A 519 0.40 -63.58 -2.90
C VAL A 519 -0.03 -64.28 -1.61
N LEU A 520 -0.12 -63.57 -0.47
CA LEU A 520 -0.58 -64.12 0.80
C LEU A 520 -2.04 -64.59 0.74
N TYR A 521 -2.87 -63.90 -0.02
CA TYR A 521 -4.24 -64.33 -0.30
C TYR A 521 -4.28 -65.59 -1.16
N GLY A 522 -3.53 -65.62 -2.26
CA GLY A 522 -3.50 -66.75 -3.19
C GLY A 522 -2.95 -68.04 -2.59
N LEU A 523 -1.95 -67.91 -1.70
CA LEU A 523 -1.34 -69.03 -0.99
C LEU A 523 -2.10 -69.45 0.29
N GLN A 524 -3.13 -68.66 0.65
CA GLN A 524 -3.83 -68.83 1.94
C GLN A 524 -2.88 -68.94 3.15
N ALA A 525 -1.76 -68.25 3.08
CA ALA A 525 -0.65 -68.35 4.01
C ALA A 525 -0.83 -67.46 5.23
N GLY A 526 -0.88 -68.10 6.41
CA GLY A 526 -0.63 -67.49 7.71
C GLY A 526 -1.75 -66.79 8.43
N GLY A 527 -2.15 -67.37 9.58
CA GLY A 527 -2.95 -66.68 10.60
C GLY A 527 -4.48 -66.87 10.49
N PRO A 528 -5.22 -66.27 11.42
CA PRO A 528 -6.68 -66.39 11.47
C PRO A 528 -7.33 -65.75 10.24
N LEU A 529 -8.36 -66.41 9.71
CA LEU A 529 -9.14 -65.91 8.57
C LEU A 529 -10.14 -64.85 9.04
N LEU A 530 -10.04 -63.67 8.53
CA LEU A 530 -11.06 -62.57 8.66
C LEU A 530 -11.81 -62.49 7.33
N TRP A 531 -13.09 -62.89 7.33
CA TRP A 531 -13.94 -62.91 6.13
C TRP A 531 -13.32 -63.61 4.92
N THR A 532 -12.83 -64.84 5.13
CA THR A 532 -12.19 -65.67 4.10
C THR A 532 -10.78 -65.22 3.60
N ILE A 533 -10.25 -64.12 4.15
CA ILE A 533 -8.92 -63.58 3.78
C ILE A 533 -7.97 -63.69 4.99
N PRO A 534 -6.72 -64.17 4.81
CA PRO A 534 -5.74 -64.23 5.88
C PRO A 534 -5.42 -62.84 6.46
N ALA A 535 -5.36 -62.70 7.78
CA ALA A 535 -5.13 -61.43 8.46
C ALA A 535 -3.86 -60.71 7.97
N PRO A 536 -2.72 -61.36 7.69
CA PRO A 536 -1.55 -60.72 7.10
C PRO A 536 -1.80 -60.13 5.71
N ALA A 537 -2.69 -60.70 4.89
CA ALA A 537 -3.05 -60.16 3.59
C ALA A 537 -3.87 -58.86 3.74
N TRP A 538 -4.74 -58.75 4.74
CA TRP A 538 -5.42 -57.53 5.08
C TRP A 538 -4.46 -56.41 5.49
N ILE A 539 -3.50 -56.70 6.36
CA ILE A 539 -2.49 -55.73 6.84
C ILE A 539 -1.66 -55.21 5.67
N ALA A 540 -1.18 -56.12 4.81
CA ALA A 540 -0.37 -55.76 3.64
C ALA A 540 -1.21 -54.94 2.61
N GLY A 541 -2.47 -55.36 2.36
CA GLY A 541 -3.36 -54.67 1.43
C GLY A 541 -3.72 -53.25 1.86
N LEU A 542 -4.13 -53.07 3.14
CA LEU A 542 -4.43 -51.76 3.68
C LEU A 542 -3.21 -50.84 3.77
N GLY A 543 -2.05 -51.38 4.17
CA GLY A 543 -0.77 -50.67 4.17
C GLY A 543 -0.33 -50.25 2.79
N GLY A 544 -0.51 -51.12 1.79
CA GLY A 544 -0.25 -50.81 0.40
C GLY A 544 -1.14 -49.73 -0.18
N LEU A 545 -2.45 -49.81 0.10
CA LEU A 545 -3.41 -48.78 -0.34
C LEU A 545 -3.11 -47.43 0.31
N TRP A 546 -2.79 -47.41 1.60
CA TRP A 546 -2.41 -46.19 2.33
C TRP A 546 -1.12 -45.56 1.75
N ALA A 547 -0.12 -46.36 1.44
CA ALA A 547 1.12 -45.88 0.84
C ALA A 547 0.90 -45.30 -0.58
N LEU A 548 0.02 -45.90 -1.38
CA LEU A 548 -0.35 -45.38 -2.69
C LEU A 548 -1.16 -44.08 -2.59
N LEU A 549 -2.07 -43.97 -1.65
CA LEU A 549 -2.81 -42.73 -1.38
C LEU A 549 -1.88 -41.60 -0.88
N ALA A 550 -0.85 -41.96 -0.10
CA ALA A 550 0.17 -40.99 0.34
C ALA A 550 1.09 -40.54 -0.82
N ALA A 551 1.28 -41.38 -1.85
CA ALA A 551 2.02 -41.06 -3.07
C ALA A 551 1.20 -40.25 -4.09
N TRP A 552 -0.13 -40.21 -3.96
CA TRP A 552 -0.98 -39.52 -4.91
C TRP A 552 -0.68 -38.01 -4.97
N PRO A 553 -0.50 -37.44 -6.17
CA PRO A 553 -0.25 -36.02 -6.28
C PRO A 553 -1.46 -35.24 -5.77
N ARG A 554 -1.26 -34.49 -4.67
CA ARG A 554 -2.23 -33.47 -4.25
C ARG A 554 -2.05 -32.33 -5.23
N THR A 555 -2.97 -32.20 -6.18
CA THR A 555 -3.06 -31.00 -7.02
C THR A 555 -3.14 -29.80 -6.09
N ARG A 556 -2.11 -28.96 -6.14
CA ARG A 556 -2.12 -27.65 -5.47
C ARG A 556 -3.00 -26.69 -6.24
#